data_a365a984198681eb516fac8f678115d3
#
_entry.id   a365a984198681eb516fac8f678115d3
#
_cell.length_a   1.000
_cell.length_b   1.000
_cell.length_c   1.000
_cell.angle_alpha   90.00
_cell.angle_beta   90.00
_cell.angle_gamma   90.00
#
_symmetry.space_group_name_H-M   'P 1'
#
loop_
_entity.id
_entity.type
_entity.pdbx_description
1 polymer ?
#
loop_
_entity_poly.entity_id
_entity_poly.type
_entity_poly.pdbx_seq_one_letter_code
_entity_poly.pdbx_strand_id
1 'polypeptide(L)'
;MKPYIFPSSIETARALILHLVKLMLDEPDRTFCIAFSGGSTPALMFDLWANEYTDITPWERLKVFWVDERCVPPENSDSNYGMMRSLLLSIVPIPYENVFRIQGEKNPKKEAARYSKLVMKEVPVENEFPVFDVVLLGAGNDGHTSSIFPGQEELLSTDHIYEANFNPNNGQKRIALTLSLIHISEPTRPISIS
;
A
#
# COMPACT_ATOMS: atom_id res chain seq x y z
N MET A 1 -1.92 20.99 1.82
CA MET A 1 -2.78 19.80 2.05
C MET A 1 -3.95 20.21 2.96
N LYS A 2 -5.18 19.77 2.68
CA LYS A 2 -6.36 20.05 3.53
C LYS A 2 -6.65 18.80 4.38
N PRO A 3 -6.59 18.87 5.72
CA PRO A 3 -6.90 17.72 6.56
C PRO A 3 -8.40 17.43 6.56
N TYR A 4 -8.75 16.13 6.58
CA TYR A 4 -10.09 15.62 6.85
C TYR A 4 -10.06 14.91 8.19
N ILE A 5 -10.81 15.41 9.15
CA ILE A 5 -10.82 14.89 10.52
C ILE A 5 -12.21 14.29 10.78
N PHE A 6 -12.24 13.07 11.28
CA PHE A 6 -13.45 12.35 11.62
C PHE A 6 -13.47 12.02 13.11
N PRO A 7 -14.66 11.84 13.72
CA PRO A 7 -14.80 11.62 15.16
C PRO A 7 -14.19 10.29 15.66
N SER A 8 -14.01 9.30 14.78
CA SER A 8 -13.50 7.99 15.16
C SER A 8 -12.70 7.33 14.03
N SER A 9 -11.88 6.33 14.37
CA SER A 9 -11.15 5.51 13.39
C SER A 9 -12.09 4.75 12.45
N ILE A 10 -13.27 4.32 12.93
CA ILE A 10 -14.29 3.65 12.11
C ILE A 10 -14.83 4.60 11.05
N GLU A 11 -15.20 5.82 11.43
CA GLU A 11 -15.70 6.82 10.48
C GLU A 11 -14.62 7.28 9.50
N THR A 12 -13.38 7.40 9.94
CA THR A 12 -12.23 7.64 9.07
C THR A 12 -12.07 6.53 8.03
N ALA A 13 -12.12 5.27 8.46
CA ALA A 13 -12.00 4.12 7.56
C ALA A 13 -13.16 4.07 6.55
N ARG A 14 -14.40 4.26 7.01
CA ARG A 14 -15.59 4.31 6.13
C ARG A 14 -15.50 5.43 5.11
N ALA A 15 -15.12 6.62 5.53
CA ALA A 15 -14.97 7.77 4.63
C ALA A 15 -13.89 7.52 3.55
N LEU A 16 -12.78 6.88 3.94
CA LEU A 16 -11.73 6.50 3.01
C LEU A 16 -12.20 5.44 2.02
N ILE A 17 -12.85 4.36 2.48
CA ILE A 17 -13.40 3.33 1.61
C ILE A 17 -14.36 3.94 0.58
N LEU A 18 -15.31 4.76 1.04
CA LEU A 18 -16.27 5.43 0.16
C LEU A 18 -15.57 6.35 -0.86
N HIS A 19 -14.49 7.03 -0.44
CA HIS A 19 -13.70 7.84 -1.36
C HIS A 19 -13.04 6.98 -2.45
N LEU A 20 -12.42 5.85 -2.09
CA LEU A 20 -11.80 4.92 -3.04
C LEU A 20 -12.84 4.32 -3.99
N VAL A 21 -13.97 3.86 -3.46
CA VAL A 21 -15.08 3.33 -4.27
C VAL A 21 -15.60 4.39 -5.23
N LYS A 22 -15.80 5.63 -4.74
CA LYS A 22 -16.25 6.74 -5.59
C LYS A 22 -15.26 7.04 -6.72
N LEU A 23 -13.96 7.08 -6.45
CA LEU A 23 -12.94 7.28 -7.50
C LEU A 23 -13.06 6.22 -8.60
N MET A 24 -13.24 4.94 -8.23
CA MET A 24 -13.40 3.84 -9.18
C MET A 24 -14.72 3.92 -9.97
N LEU A 25 -15.81 4.38 -9.34
CA LEU A 25 -17.12 4.52 -9.99
C LEU A 25 -17.19 5.73 -10.92
N ASP A 26 -16.50 6.82 -10.60
CA ASP A 26 -16.46 8.02 -11.44
C ASP A 26 -15.70 7.78 -12.77
N GLU A 27 -14.84 6.76 -12.83
CA GLU A 27 -14.07 6.38 -14.03
C GLU A 27 -14.28 4.88 -14.38
N PRO A 28 -15.43 4.48 -14.94
CA PRO A 28 -15.86 3.09 -15.05
C PRO A 28 -15.02 2.24 -16.05
N ASP A 29 -14.35 2.88 -16.99
CA ASP A 29 -13.55 2.20 -18.02
C ASP A 29 -12.08 2.01 -17.64
N ARG A 30 -11.70 2.39 -16.41
CA ARG A 30 -10.31 2.42 -15.96
C ARG A 30 -10.04 1.39 -14.86
N THR A 31 -8.84 0.79 -14.90
CA THR A 31 -8.28 -0.01 -13.80
C THR A 31 -7.54 0.91 -12.83
N PHE A 32 -7.68 0.66 -11.54
CA PHE A 32 -7.06 1.42 -10.47
C PHE A 32 -5.93 0.65 -9.80
N CYS A 33 -4.75 1.24 -9.73
CA CYS A 33 -3.58 0.71 -9.05
C CYS A 33 -3.43 1.37 -7.69
N ILE A 34 -3.67 0.62 -6.60
CA ILE A 34 -3.61 1.15 -5.24
C ILE A 34 -2.55 0.41 -4.44
N ALA A 35 -1.62 1.16 -3.81
CA ALA A 35 -0.63 0.62 -2.89
C ALA A 35 -1.06 0.84 -1.43
N PHE A 36 -1.10 -0.24 -0.65
CA PHE A 36 -1.59 -0.25 0.72
C PHE A 36 -0.47 -0.44 1.73
N SER A 37 -0.54 0.30 2.84
CA SER A 37 0.26 0.02 4.04
C SER A 37 -0.39 -1.04 4.92
N GLY A 38 0.40 -1.60 5.81
CA GLY A 38 -0.08 -2.44 6.92
C GLY A 38 -0.32 -1.66 8.21
N GLY A 39 -0.67 -2.39 9.27
CA GLY A 39 -0.91 -1.84 10.61
C GLY A 39 -2.38 -1.89 11.04
N SER A 40 -2.66 -1.41 12.26
CA SER A 40 -4.00 -1.54 12.88
C SER A 40 -5.08 -0.72 12.17
N THR A 41 -4.75 0.48 11.67
CA THR A 41 -5.72 1.31 10.96
C THR A 41 -6.10 0.71 9.60
N PRO A 42 -5.17 0.28 8.73
CA PRO A 42 -5.52 -0.49 7.54
C PRO A 42 -6.26 -1.79 7.83
N ALA A 43 -5.91 -2.51 8.91
CA ALA A 43 -6.62 -3.74 9.30
C ALA A 43 -8.12 -3.48 9.55
N LEU A 44 -8.45 -2.43 10.31
CA LEU A 44 -9.84 -2.00 10.52
C LEU A 44 -10.53 -1.64 9.20
N MET A 45 -9.83 -0.93 8.31
CA MET A 45 -10.37 -0.56 7.01
C MET A 45 -10.65 -1.80 6.15
N PHE A 46 -9.76 -2.78 6.11
CA PHE A 46 -9.95 -4.01 5.33
C PHE A 46 -11.14 -4.82 5.82
N ASP A 47 -11.29 -4.97 7.13
CA ASP A 47 -12.43 -5.66 7.74
C ASP A 47 -13.75 -4.96 7.39
N LEU A 48 -13.84 -3.65 7.56
CA LEU A 48 -15.02 -2.87 7.19
C LEU A 48 -15.31 -2.93 5.68
N TRP A 49 -14.27 -2.88 4.84
CA TRP A 49 -14.44 -2.93 3.38
C TRP A 49 -15.03 -4.25 2.93
N ALA A 50 -14.53 -5.37 3.48
CA ALA A 50 -15.05 -6.69 3.19
C ALA A 50 -16.50 -6.88 3.65
N ASN A 51 -16.85 -6.36 4.81
CA ASN A 51 -18.15 -6.64 5.42
C ASN A 51 -19.27 -5.64 5.02
N GLU A 52 -18.92 -4.39 4.72
CA GLU A 52 -19.92 -3.34 4.51
C GLU A 52 -19.97 -2.82 3.06
N TYR A 53 -18.91 -3.00 2.25
CA TYR A 53 -18.80 -2.33 0.94
C TYR A 53 -18.46 -3.28 -0.21
N THR A 54 -18.53 -4.59 -0.01
CA THR A 54 -18.21 -5.59 -1.05
C THR A 54 -19.08 -5.41 -2.29
N ASP A 55 -20.38 -5.21 -2.13
CA ASP A 55 -21.35 -5.18 -3.23
C ASP A 55 -21.24 -3.93 -4.12
N ILE A 56 -20.67 -2.86 -3.61
CA ILE A 56 -20.53 -1.59 -4.36
C ILE A 56 -19.12 -1.35 -4.90
N THR A 57 -18.16 -2.19 -4.55
CA THR A 57 -16.76 -2.05 -4.98
C THR A 57 -16.53 -2.80 -6.30
N PRO A 58 -16.01 -2.13 -7.35
CA PRO A 58 -15.70 -2.77 -8.64
C PRO A 58 -14.36 -3.53 -8.56
N TRP A 59 -14.37 -4.68 -7.89
CA TRP A 59 -13.18 -5.48 -7.55
C TRP A 59 -12.37 -5.91 -8.77
N GLU A 60 -13.02 -6.17 -9.90
CA GLU A 60 -12.39 -6.58 -11.16
C GLU A 60 -11.46 -5.50 -11.74
N ARG A 61 -11.66 -4.25 -11.35
CA ARG A 61 -10.87 -3.10 -11.80
C ARG A 61 -9.84 -2.62 -10.79
N LEU A 62 -9.76 -3.24 -9.61
CA LEU A 62 -8.78 -2.91 -8.59
C LEU A 62 -7.56 -3.79 -8.69
N LYS A 63 -6.38 -3.19 -8.89
CA LYS A 63 -5.06 -3.81 -8.74
C LYS A 63 -4.45 -3.42 -7.40
N VAL A 64 -4.09 -4.42 -6.60
CA VAL A 64 -3.60 -4.26 -5.22
C VAL A 64 -2.09 -4.45 -5.15
N PHE A 65 -1.42 -3.47 -4.59
CA PHE A 65 0.02 -3.43 -4.32
C PHE A 65 0.30 -3.13 -2.84
N TRP A 66 1.53 -3.28 -2.41
CA TRP A 66 1.97 -2.98 -1.04
C TRP A 66 2.98 -1.84 -1.02
N VAL A 67 2.81 -0.92 -0.08
CA VAL A 67 3.76 0.16 0.21
C VAL A 67 5.02 -0.42 0.85
N ASP A 68 4.83 -1.33 1.80
CA ASP A 68 5.93 -2.04 2.46
C ASP A 68 5.52 -3.45 2.88
N GLU A 69 6.51 -4.29 3.10
CA GLU A 69 6.29 -5.63 3.67
C GLU A 69 7.42 -6.00 4.63
N ARG A 70 7.06 -6.79 5.64
CA ARG A 70 7.99 -7.41 6.55
C ARG A 70 8.58 -8.64 5.89
N CYS A 71 9.90 -8.84 6.04
CA CYS A 71 10.58 -9.99 5.44
C CYS A 71 10.31 -11.27 6.23
N VAL A 72 9.08 -11.72 6.17
CA VAL A 72 8.55 -12.93 6.84
C VAL A 72 7.65 -13.70 5.87
N PRO A 73 7.37 -15.00 6.11
CA PRO A 73 6.37 -15.74 5.36
C PRO A 73 4.96 -15.14 5.48
N PRO A 74 4.08 -15.33 4.49
CA PRO A 74 2.72 -14.75 4.49
C PRO A 74 1.81 -15.28 5.59
N GLU A 75 2.15 -16.40 6.24
CA GLU A 75 1.43 -16.98 7.40
C GLU A 75 1.86 -16.35 8.74
N ASN A 76 2.94 -15.58 8.75
CA ASN A 76 3.40 -14.90 9.95
C ASN A 76 2.48 -13.72 10.27
N SER A 77 2.17 -13.51 11.55
CA SER A 77 1.31 -12.42 12.02
C SER A 77 1.83 -11.01 11.67
N ASP A 78 3.13 -10.88 11.40
CA ASP A 78 3.73 -9.61 11.02
C ASP A 78 3.54 -9.31 9.52
N SER A 79 3.11 -10.26 8.68
CA SER A 79 2.97 -10.03 7.24
C SER A 79 1.81 -9.07 6.94
N ASN A 80 2.10 -7.98 6.24
CA ASN A 80 1.09 -7.05 5.74
C ASN A 80 0.16 -7.71 4.73
N TYR A 81 0.74 -8.54 3.83
CA TYR A 81 -0.05 -9.34 2.89
C TYR A 81 -0.92 -10.37 3.62
N GLY A 82 -0.36 -11.10 4.60
CA GLY A 82 -1.10 -12.09 5.37
C GLY A 82 -2.31 -11.50 6.09
N MET A 83 -2.14 -10.31 6.67
CA MET A 83 -3.21 -9.56 7.31
C MET A 83 -4.30 -9.17 6.29
N MET A 84 -3.94 -8.53 5.17
CA MET A 84 -4.92 -8.14 4.14
C MET A 84 -5.61 -9.38 3.53
N ARG A 85 -4.87 -10.48 3.32
CA ARG A 85 -5.44 -11.73 2.82
C ARG A 85 -6.55 -12.23 3.72
N SER A 86 -6.34 -12.25 5.04
CA SER A 86 -7.32 -12.77 5.99
C SER A 86 -8.53 -11.86 6.17
N LEU A 87 -8.34 -10.53 6.14
CA LEU A 87 -9.40 -9.56 6.43
C LEU A 87 -10.18 -9.11 5.19
N LEU A 88 -9.59 -9.22 3.99
CA LEU A 88 -10.19 -8.70 2.76
C LEU A 88 -10.10 -9.70 1.60
N LEU A 89 -8.89 -10.04 1.12
CA LEU A 89 -8.72 -10.70 -0.18
C LEU A 89 -9.34 -12.10 -0.26
N SER A 90 -9.49 -12.82 0.86
CA SER A 90 -10.15 -14.14 0.92
C SER A 90 -11.68 -14.04 1.00
N ILE A 91 -12.23 -12.84 1.13
CA ILE A 91 -13.66 -12.61 1.37
C ILE A 91 -14.32 -12.00 0.11
N VAL A 92 -13.63 -11.06 -0.54
CA VAL A 92 -14.15 -10.28 -1.67
C VAL A 92 -13.82 -10.91 -3.02
N PRO A 93 -14.61 -10.65 -4.10
CA PRO A 93 -14.42 -11.26 -5.41
C PRO A 93 -13.33 -10.56 -6.24
N ILE A 94 -12.22 -10.18 -5.62
CA ILE A 94 -11.07 -9.61 -6.35
C ILE A 94 -10.36 -10.70 -7.15
N PRO A 95 -10.07 -10.49 -8.46
CA PRO A 95 -9.30 -11.45 -9.25
C PRO A 95 -7.89 -11.67 -8.67
N TYR A 96 -7.46 -12.92 -8.56
CA TYR A 96 -6.15 -13.26 -8.02
C TYR A 96 -5.00 -12.61 -8.80
N GLU A 97 -5.14 -12.49 -10.11
CA GLU A 97 -4.18 -11.82 -11.01
C GLU A 97 -4.04 -10.32 -10.76
N ASN A 98 -4.98 -9.71 -10.03
CA ASN A 98 -4.92 -8.32 -9.64
C ASN A 98 -4.21 -8.08 -8.28
N VAL A 99 -3.71 -9.15 -7.64
CA VAL A 99 -3.05 -9.07 -6.33
C VAL A 99 -1.54 -9.25 -6.48
N PHE A 100 -0.80 -8.16 -6.38
CA PHE A 100 0.64 -8.10 -6.61
C PHE A 100 1.39 -7.96 -5.29
N ARG A 101 1.63 -9.07 -4.59
CA ARG A 101 2.30 -9.06 -3.29
C ARG A 101 3.82 -8.96 -3.36
N ILE A 102 4.41 -8.35 -2.33
CA ILE A 102 5.82 -8.50 -2.02
C ILE A 102 6.04 -9.88 -1.37
N GLN A 103 7.06 -10.63 -1.83
CA GLN A 103 7.38 -11.96 -1.33
C GLN A 103 8.38 -11.85 -0.17
N GLY A 104 7.88 -11.50 1.03
CA GLY A 104 8.69 -11.25 2.22
C GLY A 104 9.55 -12.44 2.66
N GLU A 105 9.17 -13.67 2.28
CA GLU A 105 9.91 -14.90 2.52
C GLU A 105 11.18 -15.07 1.66
N LYS A 106 11.38 -14.20 0.68
CA LYS A 106 12.54 -14.25 -0.22
C LYS A 106 13.70 -13.39 0.28
N ASN A 107 14.84 -13.48 -0.43
CA ASN A 107 15.97 -12.60 -0.14
C ASN A 107 15.55 -11.12 -0.36
N PRO A 108 15.67 -10.24 0.65
CA PRO A 108 15.11 -8.88 0.59
C PRO A 108 15.58 -8.05 -0.59
N LYS A 109 16.89 -8.03 -0.88
CA LYS A 109 17.45 -7.24 -2.00
C LYS A 109 16.99 -7.75 -3.36
N LYS A 110 16.94 -9.09 -3.52
CA LYS A 110 16.46 -9.69 -4.78
C LYS A 110 14.97 -9.44 -4.97
N GLU A 111 14.21 -9.51 -3.89
CA GLU A 111 12.78 -9.27 -3.93
C GLU A 111 12.44 -7.80 -4.18
N ALA A 112 13.13 -6.85 -3.56
CA ALA A 112 12.96 -5.42 -3.84
C ALA A 112 13.17 -5.11 -5.34
N ALA A 113 14.23 -5.67 -5.93
CA ALA A 113 14.51 -5.52 -7.36
C ALA A 113 13.45 -6.21 -8.25
N ARG A 114 12.96 -7.41 -7.88
CA ARG A 114 11.89 -8.10 -8.59
C ARG A 114 10.59 -7.31 -8.53
N TYR A 115 10.23 -6.84 -7.34
CA TYR A 115 8.98 -6.11 -7.12
C TYR A 115 8.98 -4.76 -7.80
N SER A 116 10.11 -4.04 -7.81
CA SER A 116 10.28 -2.81 -8.60
C SER A 116 9.99 -3.04 -10.08
N LYS A 117 10.54 -4.13 -10.67
CA LYS A 117 10.27 -4.50 -12.07
C LYS A 117 8.79 -4.87 -12.30
N LEU A 118 8.16 -5.55 -11.35
CA LEU A 118 6.75 -5.89 -11.41
C LEU A 118 5.90 -4.62 -11.43
N VAL A 119 6.15 -3.68 -10.54
CA VAL A 119 5.43 -2.41 -10.45
C VAL A 119 5.59 -1.60 -11.75
N MET A 120 6.80 -1.50 -12.28
CA MET A 120 7.06 -0.85 -13.57
C MET A 120 6.29 -1.47 -14.75
N LYS A 121 5.97 -2.75 -14.67
CA LYS A 121 5.21 -3.45 -15.72
C LYS A 121 3.70 -3.27 -15.57
N GLU A 122 3.19 -3.29 -14.34
CA GLU A 122 1.75 -3.43 -14.05
C GLU A 122 1.05 -2.10 -13.73
N VAL A 123 1.82 -1.06 -13.37
CA VAL A 123 1.34 0.29 -13.03
C VAL A 123 1.64 1.22 -14.20
N PRO A 124 0.74 2.16 -14.57
CA PRO A 124 1.03 3.18 -15.56
C PRO A 124 2.33 3.94 -15.25
N VAL A 125 3.10 4.26 -16.29
CA VAL A 125 4.40 4.94 -16.15
C VAL A 125 4.32 6.32 -16.77
N GLU A 126 4.74 7.35 -16.02
CA GLU A 126 4.91 8.72 -16.49
C GLU A 126 6.31 9.21 -16.12
N ASN A 127 7.01 9.84 -17.07
CA ASN A 127 8.37 10.35 -16.86
C ASN A 127 9.33 9.32 -16.25
N GLU A 128 9.27 8.07 -16.75
CA GLU A 128 10.09 6.93 -16.29
C GLU A 128 9.74 6.38 -14.89
N PHE A 129 8.67 6.88 -14.24
CA PHE A 129 8.24 6.43 -12.92
C PHE A 129 6.82 5.84 -12.93
N PRO A 130 6.54 4.79 -12.13
CA PRO A 130 5.20 4.24 -12.00
C PRO A 130 4.30 5.21 -11.22
N VAL A 131 3.09 5.45 -11.72
CA VAL A 131 2.11 6.35 -11.11
C VAL A 131 0.93 5.53 -10.58
N PHE A 132 0.87 5.37 -9.26
CA PHE A 132 -0.27 4.79 -8.59
C PHE A 132 -1.44 5.77 -8.54
N ASP A 133 -2.66 5.28 -8.63
CA ASP A 133 -3.85 6.11 -8.44
C ASP A 133 -3.98 6.58 -7.01
N VAL A 134 -3.64 5.70 -6.06
CA VAL A 134 -3.62 6.00 -4.63
C VAL A 134 -2.47 5.25 -3.95
N VAL A 135 -1.77 5.94 -3.08
CA VAL A 135 -0.80 5.34 -2.15
C VAL A 135 -1.28 5.65 -0.73
N LEU A 136 -1.65 4.62 0.03
CA LEU A 136 -2.06 4.76 1.42
C LEU A 136 -0.85 4.66 2.33
N LEU A 137 -0.46 5.78 2.89
CA LEU A 137 0.68 5.88 3.80
C LEU A 137 0.22 5.99 5.24
N GLY A 138 0.75 5.13 6.10
CA GLY A 138 0.68 5.29 7.54
C GLY A 138 1.83 6.17 8.07
N ALA A 139 1.62 6.82 9.20
CA ALA A 139 2.66 7.49 9.96
C ALA A 139 2.87 6.77 11.30
N GLY A 140 4.10 6.34 11.57
CA GLY A 140 4.47 5.76 12.86
C GLY A 140 4.64 6.82 13.95
N ASN A 141 4.54 6.42 15.20
CA ASN A 141 4.75 7.32 16.35
C ASN A 141 6.16 7.94 16.42
N ASP A 142 7.14 7.28 15.78
CA ASP A 142 8.52 7.74 15.65
C ASP A 142 8.75 8.56 14.37
N GLY A 143 7.69 8.83 13.59
CA GLY A 143 7.73 9.62 12.37
C GLY A 143 8.08 8.81 11.10
N HIS A 144 8.24 7.47 11.19
CA HIS A 144 8.45 6.67 9.98
C HIS A 144 7.20 6.61 9.09
N THR A 145 7.41 6.46 7.80
CA THR A 145 6.38 6.13 6.82
C THR A 145 6.92 5.08 5.84
N SER A 146 6.08 4.24 5.24
CA SER A 146 6.46 3.14 4.32
C SER A 146 7.44 2.20 5.00
N SER A 147 7.96 2.03 5.97
CA SER A 147 9.14 1.38 6.57
C SER A 147 10.45 2.13 6.29
N ILE A 148 10.39 3.47 6.07
CA ILE A 148 11.56 4.35 6.08
C ILE A 148 11.61 5.03 7.45
N PHE A 149 12.64 4.70 8.22
CA PHE A 149 12.80 5.14 9.60
C PHE A 149 13.72 6.37 9.69
N PRO A 150 13.60 7.20 10.74
CA PRO A 150 14.57 8.25 11.02
C PRO A 150 16.01 7.70 11.00
N GLY A 151 16.93 8.39 10.32
CA GLY A 151 18.30 7.95 10.10
C GLY A 151 18.52 7.09 8.85
N GLN A 152 17.52 6.95 8.01
CA GLN A 152 17.58 6.24 6.71
C GLN A 152 17.22 7.18 5.55
N GLU A 153 17.70 8.43 5.62
CA GLU A 153 17.38 9.50 4.68
C GLU A 153 17.87 9.20 3.25
N GLU A 154 18.81 8.29 3.07
CA GLU A 154 19.26 7.83 1.75
C GLU A 154 18.13 7.16 0.95
N LEU A 155 17.14 6.58 1.64
CA LEU A 155 15.95 5.99 1.00
C LEU A 155 14.94 7.03 0.50
N LEU A 156 15.13 8.30 0.87
CA LEU A 156 14.31 9.42 0.39
C LEU A 156 14.75 9.93 -0.97
N SER A 157 15.99 9.64 -1.38
CA SER A 157 16.65 10.19 -2.58
C SER A 157 17.20 9.13 -3.53
N THR A 158 16.89 7.85 -3.32
CA THR A 158 17.30 6.76 -4.22
C THR A 158 16.44 6.74 -5.49
N ASP A 159 17.04 6.34 -6.62
CA ASP A 159 16.33 6.14 -7.90
C ASP A 159 15.60 4.78 -7.96
N HIS A 160 15.73 3.95 -6.93
CA HIS A 160 15.06 2.67 -6.87
C HIS A 160 13.62 2.84 -6.36
N ILE A 161 12.69 2.09 -6.96
CA ILE A 161 11.26 2.14 -6.62
C ILE A 161 10.99 1.48 -5.26
N TYR A 162 11.60 0.31 -5.03
CA TYR A 162 11.57 -0.40 -3.75
C TYR A 162 12.98 -0.75 -3.30
N GLU A 163 13.21 -0.63 -2.00
CA GLU A 163 14.48 -0.95 -1.37
C GLU A 163 14.32 -1.90 -0.19
N ALA A 164 15.35 -2.71 0.03
CA ALA A 164 15.47 -3.54 1.21
C ALA A 164 16.15 -2.75 2.33
N ASN A 165 15.50 -2.68 3.48
CA ASN A 165 16.03 -2.02 4.66
C ASN A 165 15.71 -2.83 5.94
N PHE A 166 15.80 -2.21 7.11
CA PHE A 166 15.46 -2.83 8.39
C PHE A 166 14.89 -1.80 9.37
N ASN A 167 14.09 -2.28 10.30
CA ASN A 167 13.64 -1.48 11.43
C ASN A 167 14.79 -1.33 12.45
N PRO A 168 15.27 -0.12 12.73
CA PRO A 168 16.40 0.09 13.64
C PRO A 168 16.12 -0.33 15.10
N ASN A 169 14.84 -0.36 15.51
CA ASN A 169 14.45 -0.69 16.88
C ASN A 169 14.51 -2.19 17.19
N ASN A 170 14.29 -3.06 16.19
CA ASN A 170 14.23 -4.52 16.40
C ASN A 170 15.00 -5.35 15.37
N GLY A 171 15.65 -4.72 14.40
CA GLY A 171 16.42 -5.38 13.35
C GLY A 171 15.60 -6.13 12.30
N GLN A 172 14.26 -6.06 12.34
CA GLN A 172 13.39 -6.76 11.40
C GLN A 172 13.56 -6.20 9.99
N LYS A 173 13.92 -7.08 9.05
CA LYS A 173 14.11 -6.71 7.64
C LYS A 173 12.78 -6.32 7.00
N ARG A 174 12.85 -5.35 6.09
CA ARG A 174 11.74 -4.75 5.37
C ARG A 174 12.04 -4.65 3.89
N ILE A 175 10.99 -4.55 3.09
CA ILE A 175 11.03 -4.06 1.71
C ILE A 175 10.05 -2.90 1.66
N ALA A 176 10.48 -1.75 1.20
CA ALA A 176 9.71 -0.51 1.27
C ALA A 176 9.72 0.26 -0.05
N LEU A 177 8.58 0.83 -0.40
CA LEU A 177 8.46 1.85 -1.43
C LEU A 177 9.28 3.08 -0.99
N THR A 178 10.11 3.59 -1.89
CA THR A 178 10.96 4.76 -1.63
C THR A 178 10.19 6.05 -1.86
N LEU A 179 10.56 7.13 -1.16
CA LEU A 179 9.81 8.39 -1.24
C LEU A 179 10.12 9.22 -2.49
N SER A 180 11.18 8.94 -3.21
CA SER A 180 11.43 9.57 -4.52
C SER A 180 10.25 9.42 -5.47
N LEU A 181 9.54 8.28 -5.42
CA LEU A 181 8.30 8.05 -6.16
C LEU A 181 7.11 8.88 -5.68
N ILE A 182 7.00 9.08 -4.38
CA ILE A 182 5.90 9.84 -3.78
C ILE A 182 6.02 11.34 -4.13
N HIS A 183 7.24 11.85 -4.30
CA HIS A 183 7.50 13.24 -4.68
C HIS A 183 7.36 13.52 -6.19
N ILE A 184 7.58 12.52 -7.04
CA ILE A 184 7.59 12.67 -8.50
C ILE A 184 6.17 12.50 -9.07
N SER A 185 5.31 11.76 -8.41
CA SER A 185 3.94 11.50 -8.86
C SER A 185 2.92 12.54 -8.38
N GLU A 186 3.28 13.82 -8.30
CA GLU A 186 2.23 14.85 -8.31
C GLU A 186 1.57 14.86 -9.71
N PRO A 187 0.30 14.52 -9.85
CA PRO A 187 -0.80 14.80 -8.91
C PRO A 187 -1.36 13.61 -8.13
N THR A 188 -0.57 12.60 -7.78
CA THR A 188 -1.05 11.59 -6.83
C THR A 188 -1.53 12.29 -5.56
N ARG A 189 -2.76 12.01 -5.17
CA ARG A 189 -3.33 12.55 -3.94
C ARG A 189 -2.88 11.66 -2.77
N PRO A 190 -1.79 11.98 -2.06
CA PRO A 190 -1.40 11.19 -0.91
C PRO A 190 -2.50 11.29 0.16
N ILE A 191 -3.03 10.14 0.56
CA ILE A 191 -3.97 10.03 1.65
C ILE A 191 -3.18 9.47 2.83
N SER A 192 -2.94 10.29 3.83
CA SER A 192 -2.35 9.84 5.10
C SER A 192 -3.45 9.51 6.08
N ILE A 193 -3.35 8.33 6.71
CA ILE A 193 -4.22 7.88 7.78
C ILE A 193 -3.35 7.78 9.04
N SER A 194 -3.61 8.62 10.00
CA SER A 194 -3.01 8.56 11.34
C SER A 194 -4.04 8.16 12.38
#